data_e7c7d224cdda1cb14262e05b2c7900d8
#
_entry.id   e7c7d224cdda1cb14262e05b2c7900d8
#
_cell.length_a   1.000
_cell.length_b   1.000
_cell.length_c   1.000
_cell.angle_alpha   90.00
_cell.angle_beta   90.00
_cell.angle_gamma   90.00
#
_symmetry.space_group_name_H-M   'P 1'
#
loop_
_entity.id
_entity.type
_entity.pdbx_description
1 polymer ?
#
loop_
_entity_poly.entity_id
_entity_poly.type
_entity_poly.pdbx_seq_one_letter_code
_entity_poly.pdbx_strand_id
1 'polypeptide(L)'
;LASKATGFPIAKIAAKLAVGYTSDELANDITGGATPAAFEPTIDYVVTKIPRFAFEKFPGASNNLTTAMKSVGEVMAIGRSFQESMQKALRGLETGLTGFNEVEIPGAGEGDDKNAIRAALGTPTPDRLLKIAQAFRMGATVDQIFASCKYEPWFLRQIEEIVQTEEKIRQRGLPKDAVNLKKLKAMGFSDQRLGELVKLSEDKVRSYRHKLAVRPVFKRIDTCAAEFASPTAYMYSSYDAEDEARPSDRQKIIILGGGPNRIGQGIEFDYCCCHA
;
A
#
# COMPACT_ATOMS: atom_id res chain seq x y z
N LEU A 1 5.01 -0.95 13.76
CA LEU A 1 4.95 -0.79 12.29
C LEU A 1 6.35 -0.65 11.68
N ALA A 2 7.19 0.31 12.13
CA ALA A 2 8.50 0.57 11.53
C ALA A 2 9.41 -0.68 11.52
N SER A 3 9.45 -1.46 12.59
CA SER A 3 10.21 -2.72 12.65
C SER A 3 9.77 -3.72 11.59
N LYS A 4 8.47 -3.80 11.27
CA LYS A 4 7.95 -4.70 10.24
C LYS A 4 8.19 -4.16 8.83
N ALA A 5 8.10 -2.84 8.67
CA ALA A 5 8.38 -2.18 7.40
C ALA A 5 9.84 -2.31 6.96
N THR A 6 10.76 -2.41 7.91
CA THR A 6 12.20 -2.47 7.68
C THR A 6 12.82 -3.84 7.96
N GLY A 7 12.12 -4.73 8.67
CA GLY A 7 12.70 -5.95 9.20
C GLY A 7 13.64 -5.71 10.39
N PHE A 8 13.93 -4.46 10.75
CA PHE A 8 14.87 -4.10 11.81
C PHE A 8 14.21 -4.15 13.20
N PRO A 9 14.79 -4.87 14.18
CA PRO A 9 14.18 -5.08 15.50
C PRO A 9 14.39 -3.86 16.41
N ILE A 10 13.70 -2.75 16.13
CA ILE A 10 13.88 -1.45 16.79
C ILE A 10 13.78 -1.56 18.31
N ALA A 11 12.77 -2.27 18.85
CA ALA A 11 12.58 -2.39 20.30
C ALA A 11 13.75 -3.13 20.98
N LYS A 12 14.26 -4.20 20.36
CA LYS A 12 15.43 -4.95 20.86
C LYS A 12 16.68 -4.07 20.92
N ILE A 13 16.91 -3.31 19.84
CA ILE A 13 18.06 -2.40 19.76
C ILE A 13 17.91 -1.27 20.79
N ALA A 14 16.71 -0.62 20.85
CA ALA A 14 16.45 0.45 21.79
C ALA A 14 16.64 0.01 23.26
N ALA A 15 16.22 -1.21 23.63
CA ALA A 15 16.44 -1.75 24.96
C ALA A 15 17.95 -1.89 25.30
N LYS A 16 18.76 -2.33 24.34
CA LYS A 16 20.22 -2.44 24.53
C LYS A 16 20.89 -1.06 24.63
N LEU A 17 20.48 -0.10 23.80
CA LEU A 17 20.97 1.27 23.90
C LEU A 17 20.65 1.89 25.27
N ALA A 18 19.47 1.62 25.81
CA ALA A 18 19.04 2.13 27.12
C ALA A 18 19.90 1.63 28.28
N VAL A 19 20.56 0.48 28.16
CA VAL A 19 21.48 -0.07 29.19
C VAL A 19 22.96 0.18 28.89
N GLY A 20 23.27 1.06 27.91
CA GLY A 20 24.61 1.59 27.70
C GLY A 20 25.39 1.06 26.49
N TYR A 21 24.82 0.15 25.69
CA TYR A 21 25.43 -0.20 24.41
C TYR A 21 25.34 0.96 23.41
N THR A 22 26.24 1.01 22.46
CA THR A 22 26.16 1.93 21.32
C THR A 22 25.72 1.21 20.06
N SER A 23 25.22 1.93 19.07
CA SER A 23 24.69 1.33 17.83
C SER A 23 25.77 0.66 16.95
N ASP A 24 27.02 1.06 17.09
CA ASP A 24 28.18 0.47 16.42
C ASP A 24 28.68 -0.82 17.10
N GLU A 25 28.41 -1.00 18.39
CA GLU A 25 28.71 -2.23 19.12
C GLU A 25 27.70 -3.36 18.88
N LEU A 26 26.49 -3.02 18.40
CA LEU A 26 25.43 -3.98 18.17
C LEU A 26 25.44 -4.50 16.74
N ALA A 27 25.26 -5.80 16.58
CA ALA A 27 25.13 -6.42 15.26
C ALA A 27 23.77 -6.09 14.61
N ASN A 28 23.78 -5.90 13.30
CA ASN A 28 22.58 -5.72 12.49
C ASN A 28 21.97 -7.09 12.13
N ASP A 29 20.79 -7.38 12.67
CA ASP A 29 20.08 -8.65 12.42
C ASP A 29 19.67 -8.79 10.92
N ILE A 30 19.46 -7.68 10.21
CA ILE A 30 19.08 -7.70 8.78
C ILE A 30 20.19 -8.30 7.92
N THR A 31 21.43 -7.97 8.21
CA THR A 31 22.61 -8.44 7.46
C THR A 31 23.21 -9.72 8.07
N GLY A 32 22.48 -10.39 8.99
CA GLY A 32 23.02 -11.53 9.72
C GLY A 32 24.26 -11.23 10.55
N GLY A 33 24.44 -9.97 10.97
CA GLY A 33 25.58 -9.51 11.75
C GLY A 33 26.79 -9.06 10.91
N ALA A 34 26.69 -9.03 9.59
CA ALA A 34 27.79 -8.59 8.72
C ALA A 34 28.09 -7.09 8.85
N THR A 35 27.10 -6.30 9.30
CA THR A 35 27.28 -4.86 9.59
C THR A 35 26.82 -4.53 11.01
N PRO A 36 27.25 -3.39 11.59
CA PRO A 36 26.72 -2.92 12.86
C PRO A 36 25.29 -2.38 12.72
N ALA A 37 24.58 -2.23 13.84
CA ALA A 37 23.24 -1.64 13.86
C ALA A 37 23.20 -0.16 13.42
N ALA A 38 24.34 0.51 13.42
CA ALA A 38 24.54 1.86 12.88
C ALA A 38 24.57 1.92 11.34
N PHE A 39 24.52 0.77 10.65
CA PHE A 39 24.52 0.73 9.19
C PHE A 39 23.33 1.52 8.62
N GLU A 40 23.61 2.42 7.69
CA GLU A 40 22.58 3.23 7.05
C GLU A 40 21.75 2.36 6.11
N PRO A 41 20.42 2.30 6.28
CA PRO A 41 19.59 1.45 5.46
C PRO A 41 19.49 1.96 4.03
N THR A 42 19.52 1.02 3.08
CA THR A 42 19.21 1.23 1.66
C THR A 42 17.92 0.49 1.32
N ILE A 43 16.87 1.22 1.02
CA ILE A 43 15.52 0.64 0.79
C ILE A 43 15.18 0.75 -0.69
N ASP A 44 14.84 -0.38 -1.30
CA ASP A 44 14.44 -0.49 -2.71
C ASP A 44 12.95 -0.78 -2.90
N TYR A 45 12.14 -0.59 -1.85
CA TYR A 45 10.68 -0.73 -1.87
C TYR A 45 10.01 0.46 -1.17
N VAL A 46 8.71 0.62 -1.39
CA VAL A 46 7.89 1.67 -0.80
C VAL A 46 6.89 1.07 0.18
N VAL A 47 6.82 1.64 1.39
CA VAL A 47 5.82 1.26 2.39
C VAL A 47 4.81 2.38 2.54
N THR A 48 3.54 2.07 2.30
CA THR A 48 2.42 2.98 2.53
C THR A 48 1.64 2.53 3.76
N LYS A 49 1.41 3.49 4.67
CA LYS A 49 0.56 3.32 5.85
C LYS A 49 -0.69 4.17 5.69
N ILE A 50 -1.88 3.57 5.84
CA ILE A 50 -3.16 4.29 5.86
C ILE A 50 -3.86 4.00 7.20
N PRO A 51 -4.26 5.03 7.97
CA PRO A 51 -5.07 4.85 9.16
C PRO A 51 -6.48 4.35 8.81
N ARG A 52 -7.02 3.45 9.64
CA ARG A 52 -8.43 3.04 9.60
C ARG A 52 -9.23 3.86 10.60
N PHE A 53 -10.28 4.50 10.11
CA PHE A 53 -11.26 5.21 10.93
C PHE A 53 -12.55 4.41 10.95
N ALA A 54 -13.24 4.39 12.08
CA ALA A 54 -14.48 3.63 12.28
C ALA A 54 -15.61 4.55 12.77
N PHE A 55 -15.74 5.75 12.19
CA PHE A 55 -16.77 6.72 12.59
C PHE A 55 -18.18 6.16 12.44
N GLU A 56 -18.38 5.20 11.53
CA GLU A 56 -19.64 4.48 11.36
C GLU A 56 -20.09 3.71 12.62
N LYS A 57 -19.16 3.41 13.53
CA LYS A 57 -19.42 2.74 14.83
C LYS A 57 -19.59 3.70 15.99
N PHE A 58 -19.37 4.99 15.79
CA PHE A 58 -19.40 6.02 16.83
C PHE A 58 -20.34 7.16 16.45
N PRO A 59 -21.67 6.97 16.58
CA PRO A 59 -22.66 7.99 16.28
C PRO A 59 -22.38 9.29 17.04
N GLY A 60 -22.46 10.43 16.34
CA GLY A 60 -22.17 11.75 16.90
C GLY A 60 -20.70 12.16 16.97
N ALA A 61 -19.77 11.26 16.65
CA ALA A 61 -18.35 11.62 16.54
C ALA A 61 -18.09 12.44 15.26
N SER A 62 -17.34 13.56 15.42
CA SER A 62 -16.91 14.34 14.25
C SER A 62 -15.90 13.57 13.41
N ASN A 63 -16.18 13.45 12.12
CA ASN A 63 -15.29 12.81 11.14
C ASN A 63 -14.17 13.74 10.62
N ASN A 64 -14.15 15.00 11.05
CA ASN A 64 -13.04 15.90 10.72
C ASN A 64 -11.76 15.44 11.42
N LEU A 65 -10.71 15.25 10.63
CA LEU A 65 -9.40 14.89 11.14
C LEU A 65 -8.69 16.12 11.69
N THR A 66 -8.07 15.94 12.85
CA THR A 66 -7.34 16.99 13.57
C THR A 66 -6.01 16.42 14.05
N THR A 67 -5.30 17.12 14.92
CA THR A 67 -4.10 16.62 15.60
C THR A 67 -4.40 15.53 16.64
N ALA A 68 -5.66 15.36 17.06
CA ALA A 68 -6.07 14.27 17.95
C ALA A 68 -6.13 12.95 17.19
N MET A 69 -5.64 11.86 17.80
CA MET A 69 -5.71 10.52 17.22
C MET A 69 -7.15 10.01 17.24
N LYS A 70 -7.71 9.72 16.05
CA LYS A 70 -9.09 9.22 15.88
C LYS A 70 -9.12 7.85 15.17
N SER A 71 -7.98 7.34 14.73
CA SER A 71 -7.90 6.04 14.08
C SER A 71 -8.03 4.90 15.09
N VAL A 72 -8.64 3.79 14.64
CA VAL A 72 -8.80 2.55 15.42
C VAL A 72 -7.78 1.49 15.06
N GLY A 73 -6.97 1.75 14.07
CA GLY A 73 -5.92 0.88 13.56
C GLY A 73 -5.31 1.45 12.29
N GLU A 74 -4.50 0.64 11.64
CA GLU A 74 -3.78 1.04 10.44
C GLU A 74 -3.52 -0.16 9.54
N VAL A 75 -3.42 0.08 8.24
CA VAL A 75 -2.93 -0.89 7.26
C VAL A 75 -1.54 -0.47 6.82
N MET A 76 -0.68 -1.45 6.57
CA MET A 76 0.61 -1.27 5.94
C MET A 76 0.65 -2.09 4.66
N ALA A 77 1.13 -1.50 3.58
CA ALA A 77 1.33 -2.19 2.31
C ALA A 77 2.69 -1.86 1.72
N ILE A 78 3.28 -2.85 1.08
CA ILE A 78 4.62 -2.77 0.49
C ILE A 78 4.51 -3.00 -1.01
N GLY A 79 5.25 -2.20 -1.78
CA GLY A 79 5.34 -2.31 -3.24
C GLY A 79 6.67 -1.76 -3.75
N ARG A 80 6.93 -1.91 -5.04
CA ARG A 80 8.13 -1.36 -5.70
C ARG A 80 7.97 0.11 -6.08
N SER A 81 6.73 0.60 -6.04
CA SER A 81 6.39 2.00 -6.32
C SER A 81 5.35 2.51 -5.33
N PHE A 82 5.23 3.84 -5.24
CA PHE A 82 4.18 4.48 -4.46
C PHE A 82 2.78 4.05 -4.95
N GLN A 83 2.57 4.00 -6.25
CA GLN A 83 1.29 3.61 -6.84
C GLN A 83 0.88 2.20 -6.44
N GLU A 84 1.81 1.24 -6.50
CA GLU A 84 1.58 -0.14 -6.07
C GLU A 84 1.23 -0.22 -4.59
N SER A 85 2.06 0.38 -3.74
CA SER A 85 1.88 0.31 -2.28
C SER A 85 0.59 1.02 -1.85
N MET A 86 0.25 2.16 -2.46
CA MET A 86 -0.97 2.92 -2.16
C MET A 86 -2.24 2.14 -2.53
N GLN A 87 -2.30 1.56 -3.73
CA GLN A 87 -3.46 0.77 -4.15
C GLN A 87 -3.62 -0.49 -3.30
N LYS A 88 -2.53 -1.15 -2.92
CA LYS A 88 -2.54 -2.27 -1.97
C LYS A 88 -3.06 -1.83 -0.59
N ALA A 89 -2.62 -0.67 -0.09
CA ALA A 89 -3.03 -0.14 1.20
C ALA A 89 -4.54 0.16 1.23
N LEU A 90 -5.09 0.76 0.17
CA LEU A 90 -6.53 1.01 0.06
C LEU A 90 -7.34 -0.29 0.15
N ARG A 91 -6.93 -1.34 -0.56
CA ARG A 91 -7.57 -2.65 -0.45
C ARG A 91 -7.43 -3.27 0.94
N GLY A 92 -6.27 -3.09 1.55
CA GLY A 92 -5.96 -3.59 2.89
C GLY A 92 -6.79 -2.96 4.01
N LEU A 93 -7.48 -1.84 3.77
CA LEU A 93 -8.42 -1.24 4.73
C LEU A 93 -9.63 -2.12 5.02
N GLU A 94 -9.91 -3.13 4.20
CA GLU A 94 -11.06 -4.05 4.33
C GLU A 94 -12.42 -3.30 4.40
N THR A 95 -12.53 -2.20 3.67
CA THR A 95 -13.75 -1.37 3.56
C THR A 95 -14.47 -1.54 2.22
N GLY A 96 -14.16 -2.60 1.47
CA GLY A 96 -14.72 -2.86 0.15
C GLY A 96 -14.02 -2.14 -1.00
N LEU A 97 -12.95 -1.39 -0.72
CA LEU A 97 -12.17 -0.71 -1.75
C LEU A 97 -11.35 -1.71 -2.57
N THR A 98 -11.32 -1.52 -3.88
CA THR A 98 -10.54 -2.31 -4.85
C THR A 98 -9.32 -1.53 -5.39
N GLY A 99 -9.23 -0.26 -5.04
CA GLY A 99 -8.24 0.73 -5.42
C GLY A 99 -8.76 2.13 -5.11
N PHE A 100 -8.53 3.07 -5.99
CA PHE A 100 -9.14 4.40 -5.93
C PHE A 100 -10.56 4.37 -6.50
N ASN A 101 -11.50 3.72 -5.79
CA ASN A 101 -12.89 3.66 -6.20
C ASN A 101 -13.50 5.05 -6.33
N GLU A 102 -14.50 5.17 -7.19
CA GLU A 102 -15.28 6.38 -7.37
C GLU A 102 -16.06 6.72 -6.08
N VAL A 103 -16.10 8.00 -5.77
CA VAL A 103 -16.87 8.54 -4.64
C VAL A 103 -17.63 9.77 -5.09
N GLU A 104 -18.75 10.01 -4.45
CA GLU A 104 -19.53 11.22 -4.67
C GLU A 104 -18.88 12.42 -3.98
N ILE A 105 -18.82 13.55 -4.67
CA ILE A 105 -18.46 14.86 -4.09
C ILE A 105 -19.74 15.64 -3.88
N PRO A 106 -20.13 15.94 -2.63
CA PRO A 106 -21.36 16.69 -2.36
C PRO A 106 -21.40 18.04 -3.10
N GLY A 107 -22.52 18.32 -3.78
CA GLY A 107 -22.73 19.53 -4.55
C GLY A 107 -22.09 19.52 -5.95
N ALA A 108 -21.41 18.45 -6.33
CA ALA A 108 -20.91 18.31 -7.70
C ALA A 108 -22.05 17.93 -8.65
N GLY A 109 -22.03 18.46 -9.89
CA GLY A 109 -23.09 18.27 -10.87
C GLY A 109 -24.24 19.28 -10.75
N GLU A 110 -24.20 20.19 -9.78
CA GLU A 110 -25.24 21.22 -9.56
C GLU A 110 -24.88 22.57 -10.22
N GLY A 111 -23.81 22.62 -11.02
CA GLY A 111 -23.41 23.79 -11.81
C GLY A 111 -22.18 24.53 -11.30
N ASP A 112 -21.71 24.26 -10.09
CA ASP A 112 -20.48 24.84 -9.53
C ASP A 112 -19.50 23.81 -8.99
N ASP A 113 -19.08 22.92 -9.86
CA ASP A 113 -18.19 21.81 -9.53
C ASP A 113 -16.85 22.26 -8.92
N LYS A 114 -16.33 23.42 -9.32
CA LYS A 114 -15.05 23.93 -8.81
C LYS A 114 -15.14 24.25 -7.31
N ASN A 115 -16.21 24.92 -6.88
CA ASN A 115 -16.40 25.23 -5.47
C ASN A 115 -16.76 23.98 -4.65
N ALA A 116 -17.56 23.06 -5.20
CA ALA A 116 -17.85 21.77 -4.56
C ALA A 116 -16.57 20.95 -4.31
N ILE A 117 -15.71 20.81 -5.31
CA ILE A 117 -14.41 20.15 -5.19
C ILE A 117 -13.53 20.86 -4.17
N ARG A 118 -13.43 22.18 -4.23
CA ARG A 118 -12.61 22.96 -3.28
C ARG A 118 -13.07 22.76 -1.84
N ALA A 119 -14.36 22.80 -1.57
CA ALA A 119 -14.92 22.58 -0.24
C ALA A 119 -14.65 21.15 0.26
N ALA A 120 -14.89 20.15 -0.57
CA ALA A 120 -14.66 18.74 -0.22
C ALA A 120 -13.18 18.43 0.08
N LEU A 121 -12.25 19.01 -0.68
CA LEU A 121 -10.81 18.81 -0.49
C LEU A 121 -10.24 19.68 0.62
N GLY A 122 -10.84 20.84 0.93
CA GLY A 122 -10.45 21.70 2.03
C GLY A 122 -10.72 21.08 3.39
N THR A 123 -11.71 20.20 3.50
CA THR A 123 -12.08 19.54 4.75
C THR A 123 -11.29 18.25 4.94
N PRO A 124 -10.52 18.09 6.04
CA PRO A 124 -9.73 16.89 6.29
C PRO A 124 -10.62 15.73 6.78
N THR A 125 -11.08 14.89 5.87
CA THR A 125 -11.92 13.72 6.15
C THR A 125 -11.18 12.41 5.81
N PRO A 126 -11.60 11.25 6.37
CA PRO A 126 -10.96 9.95 6.10
C PRO A 126 -10.92 9.54 4.64
N ASP A 127 -11.91 9.96 3.85
CA ASP A 127 -12.07 9.65 2.43
C ASP A 127 -11.42 10.67 1.48
N ARG A 128 -10.66 11.64 2.03
CA ARG A 128 -10.05 12.73 1.25
C ARG A 128 -9.19 12.23 0.08
N LEU A 129 -8.46 11.10 0.25
CA LEU A 129 -7.68 10.48 -0.83
C LEU A 129 -8.57 10.06 -2.01
N LEU A 130 -9.73 9.48 -1.73
CA LEU A 130 -10.70 9.10 -2.78
C LEU A 130 -11.31 10.32 -3.45
N LYS A 131 -11.60 11.38 -2.68
CA LYS A 131 -12.08 12.67 -3.20
C LYS A 131 -11.05 13.34 -4.10
N ILE A 132 -9.75 13.24 -3.78
CA ILE A 132 -8.67 13.71 -4.66
C ILE A 132 -8.71 12.98 -6.01
N ALA A 133 -8.80 11.65 -5.99
CA ALA A 133 -8.91 10.87 -7.23
C ALA A 133 -10.18 11.21 -8.02
N GLN A 134 -11.30 11.44 -7.32
CA GLN A 134 -12.55 11.85 -7.94
C GLN A 134 -12.45 13.25 -8.56
N ALA A 135 -11.77 14.18 -7.91
CA ALA A 135 -11.53 15.52 -8.45
C ALA A 135 -10.73 15.46 -9.77
N PHE A 136 -9.73 14.58 -9.87
CA PHE A 136 -9.02 14.33 -11.14
C PHE A 136 -9.95 13.79 -12.22
N ARG A 137 -10.87 12.85 -11.90
CA ARG A 137 -11.88 12.35 -12.85
C ARG A 137 -12.81 13.44 -13.35
N MET A 138 -13.03 14.46 -12.53
CA MET A 138 -13.85 15.63 -12.87
C MET A 138 -13.04 16.74 -13.58
N GLY A 139 -11.76 16.50 -13.90
CA GLY A 139 -10.93 17.42 -14.68
C GLY A 139 -10.20 18.50 -13.85
N ALA A 140 -10.17 18.37 -12.51
CA ALA A 140 -9.36 19.27 -11.68
C ALA A 140 -7.86 19.03 -11.92
N THR A 141 -7.09 20.11 -11.94
CA THR A 141 -5.63 20.05 -12.10
C THR A 141 -4.91 19.83 -10.77
N VAL A 142 -3.64 19.38 -10.86
CA VAL A 142 -2.76 19.24 -9.68
C VAL A 142 -2.71 20.54 -8.86
N ASP A 143 -2.57 21.69 -9.51
CA ASP A 143 -2.47 22.98 -8.84
C ASP A 143 -3.77 23.37 -8.12
N GLN A 144 -4.93 23.09 -8.73
CA GLN A 144 -6.24 23.33 -8.09
C GLN A 144 -6.44 22.47 -6.85
N ILE A 145 -6.06 21.20 -6.93
CA ILE A 145 -6.14 20.25 -5.83
C ILE A 145 -5.15 20.64 -4.73
N PHE A 146 -3.90 20.97 -5.09
CA PHE A 146 -2.89 21.45 -4.14
C PHE A 146 -3.35 22.71 -3.41
N ALA A 147 -3.91 23.67 -4.13
CA ALA A 147 -4.43 24.91 -3.52
C ALA A 147 -5.47 24.61 -2.43
N SER A 148 -6.27 23.56 -2.59
CA SER A 148 -7.35 23.19 -1.68
C SER A 148 -6.88 22.31 -0.51
N CYS A 149 -6.08 21.26 -0.75
CA CYS A 149 -5.75 20.26 0.26
C CYS A 149 -4.32 20.31 0.79
N LYS A 150 -3.42 21.03 0.12
CA LYS A 150 -1.99 21.15 0.45
C LYS A 150 -1.20 19.83 0.44
N TYR A 151 -1.71 18.79 -0.22
CA TYR A 151 -0.91 17.60 -0.46
C TYR A 151 0.21 17.92 -1.45
N GLU A 152 1.42 17.45 -1.12
CA GLU A 152 2.59 17.72 -1.95
C GLU A 152 2.34 17.25 -3.41
N PRO A 153 2.64 18.10 -4.42
CA PRO A 153 2.30 17.85 -5.83
C PRO A 153 2.84 16.54 -6.40
N TRP A 154 3.96 16.02 -5.89
CA TRP A 154 4.48 14.74 -6.35
C TRP A 154 3.49 13.60 -6.09
N PHE A 155 2.90 13.55 -4.87
CA PHE A 155 1.89 12.54 -4.53
C PHE A 155 0.62 12.71 -5.36
N LEU A 156 0.21 13.97 -5.60
CA LEU A 156 -0.97 14.26 -6.43
C LEU A 156 -0.77 13.74 -7.87
N ARG A 157 0.41 13.95 -8.45
CA ARG A 157 0.74 13.41 -9.79
C ARG A 157 0.71 11.88 -9.85
N GLN A 158 1.13 11.19 -8.78
CA GLN A 158 1.04 9.73 -8.71
C GLN A 158 -0.43 9.25 -8.71
N ILE A 159 -1.31 9.95 -8.01
CA ILE A 159 -2.76 9.65 -8.01
C ILE A 159 -3.38 9.98 -9.36
N GLU A 160 -3.02 11.11 -9.95
CA GLU A 160 -3.47 11.51 -11.28
C GLU A 160 -3.12 10.44 -12.33
N GLU A 161 -1.90 9.91 -12.32
CA GLU A 161 -1.46 8.87 -13.25
C GLU A 161 -2.27 7.57 -13.10
N ILE A 162 -2.62 7.18 -11.87
CA ILE A 162 -3.52 6.05 -11.63
C ILE A 162 -4.89 6.31 -12.27
N VAL A 163 -5.48 7.49 -12.02
CA VAL A 163 -6.79 7.86 -12.56
C VAL A 163 -6.78 7.91 -14.09
N GLN A 164 -5.76 8.51 -14.70
CA GLN A 164 -5.59 8.54 -16.15
C GLN A 164 -5.41 7.15 -16.75
N THR A 165 -4.75 6.25 -16.04
CA THR A 165 -4.57 4.86 -16.45
C THR A 165 -5.90 4.10 -16.38
N GLU A 166 -6.70 4.31 -15.35
CA GLU A 166 -8.07 3.76 -15.26
C GLU A 166 -8.93 4.19 -16.46
N GLU A 167 -8.87 5.46 -16.82
CA GLU A 167 -9.63 5.98 -17.96
C GLU A 167 -9.19 5.34 -19.28
N LYS A 168 -7.88 5.19 -19.50
CA LYS A 168 -7.35 4.46 -20.66
C LYS A 168 -7.84 3.00 -20.71
N ILE A 169 -7.92 2.33 -19.56
CA ILE A 169 -8.43 0.96 -19.46
C ILE A 169 -9.93 0.91 -19.79
N ARG A 170 -10.73 1.85 -19.30
CA ARG A 170 -12.17 1.93 -19.64
C ARG A 170 -12.40 2.10 -21.14
N GLN A 171 -11.60 2.93 -21.78
CA GLN A 171 -11.73 3.23 -23.20
C GLN A 171 -11.21 2.11 -24.12
N ARG A 172 -10.09 1.48 -23.76
CA ARG A 172 -9.35 0.58 -24.64
C ARG A 172 -9.46 -0.90 -24.25
N GLY A 173 -9.98 -1.20 -23.07
CA GLY A 173 -9.96 -2.55 -22.48
C GLY A 173 -8.60 -2.94 -21.92
N LEU A 174 -8.47 -4.21 -21.57
CA LEU A 174 -7.21 -4.77 -21.07
C LEU A 174 -6.16 -4.89 -22.19
N PRO A 175 -4.88 -4.68 -21.89
CA PRO A 175 -3.80 -4.92 -22.83
C PRO A 175 -3.80 -6.35 -23.35
N LYS A 176 -3.49 -6.53 -24.64
CA LYS A 176 -3.48 -7.86 -25.29
C LYS A 176 -2.15 -8.60 -25.16
N ASP A 177 -1.15 -7.96 -24.60
CA ASP A 177 0.19 -8.51 -24.41
C ASP A 177 0.62 -8.55 -22.94
N ALA A 178 1.56 -9.44 -22.62
CA ALA A 178 2.05 -9.66 -21.28
C ALA A 178 2.77 -8.43 -20.69
N VAL A 179 3.52 -7.70 -21.51
CA VAL A 179 4.36 -6.58 -21.06
C VAL A 179 3.49 -5.45 -20.51
N ASN A 180 2.49 -5.03 -21.28
CA ASN A 180 1.61 -3.95 -20.87
C ASN A 180 0.65 -4.37 -19.75
N LEU A 181 0.18 -5.63 -19.73
CA LEU A 181 -0.61 -6.14 -18.61
C LEU A 181 0.24 -6.19 -17.33
N LYS A 182 1.51 -6.63 -17.41
CA LYS A 182 2.44 -6.62 -16.27
C LYS A 182 2.65 -5.21 -15.73
N LYS A 183 2.77 -4.19 -16.60
CA LYS A 183 2.88 -2.77 -16.17
C LYS A 183 1.68 -2.34 -15.33
N LEU A 184 0.44 -2.66 -15.74
CA LEU A 184 -0.75 -2.36 -14.95
C LEU A 184 -0.71 -3.06 -13.58
N LYS A 185 -0.29 -4.32 -13.56
CA LYS A 185 -0.16 -5.06 -12.30
C LYS A 185 0.93 -4.47 -11.41
N ALA A 186 2.06 -4.03 -11.95
CA ALA A 186 3.15 -3.35 -11.25
C ALA A 186 2.74 -1.97 -10.68
N MET A 187 1.75 -1.30 -11.28
CA MET A 187 1.12 -0.10 -10.70
C MET A 187 0.17 -0.42 -9.53
N GLY A 188 -0.09 -1.70 -9.24
CA GLY A 188 -0.92 -2.12 -8.11
C GLY A 188 -2.39 -2.39 -8.43
N PHE A 189 -2.81 -2.37 -9.69
CA PHE A 189 -4.18 -2.73 -10.06
C PHE A 189 -4.48 -4.20 -9.71
N SER A 190 -5.54 -4.42 -8.90
CA SER A 190 -6.04 -5.77 -8.62
C SER A 190 -6.77 -6.35 -9.84
N ASP A 191 -6.88 -7.68 -9.89
CA ASP A 191 -7.69 -8.32 -10.92
C ASP A 191 -9.16 -7.89 -10.78
N GLN A 192 -9.63 -7.68 -9.55
CA GLN A 192 -10.95 -7.15 -9.27
C GLN A 192 -11.13 -5.73 -9.82
N ARG A 193 -10.21 -4.79 -9.52
CA ARG A 193 -10.33 -3.41 -10.03
C ARG A 193 -10.28 -3.37 -11.55
N LEU A 194 -9.38 -4.12 -12.16
CA LEU A 194 -9.33 -4.25 -13.61
C LEU A 194 -10.65 -4.78 -14.18
N GLY A 195 -11.24 -5.78 -13.51
CA GLY A 195 -12.54 -6.33 -13.88
C GLY A 195 -13.67 -5.29 -13.83
N GLU A 196 -13.74 -4.50 -12.76
CA GLU A 196 -14.70 -3.39 -12.61
C GLU A 196 -14.59 -2.39 -13.77
N LEU A 197 -13.36 -2.00 -14.12
CA LEU A 197 -13.10 -1.02 -15.19
C LEU A 197 -13.52 -1.51 -16.57
N VAL A 198 -13.41 -2.82 -16.85
CA VAL A 198 -13.75 -3.42 -18.17
C VAL A 198 -15.02 -4.28 -18.15
N LYS A 199 -15.79 -4.25 -17.05
CA LYS A 199 -17.04 -5.01 -16.87
C LYS A 199 -16.86 -6.53 -16.99
N LEU A 200 -15.78 -7.05 -16.41
CA LEU A 200 -15.48 -8.47 -16.29
C LEU A 200 -15.43 -8.88 -14.82
N SER A 201 -15.65 -10.17 -14.52
CA SER A 201 -15.40 -10.70 -13.17
C SER A 201 -13.90 -10.80 -12.88
N GLU A 202 -13.53 -10.76 -11.61
CA GLU A 202 -12.16 -10.95 -11.16
C GLU A 202 -11.54 -12.25 -11.70
N ASP A 203 -12.31 -13.36 -11.69
CA ASP A 203 -11.84 -14.66 -12.17
C ASP A 203 -11.55 -14.67 -13.69
N LYS A 204 -12.32 -13.92 -14.48
CA LYS A 204 -12.04 -13.76 -15.91
C LYS A 204 -10.76 -12.99 -16.14
N VAL A 205 -10.52 -11.92 -15.39
CA VAL A 205 -9.26 -11.14 -15.46
C VAL A 205 -8.09 -12.00 -14.99
N ARG A 206 -8.23 -12.73 -13.90
CA ARG A 206 -7.21 -13.66 -13.39
C ARG A 206 -6.85 -14.72 -14.43
N SER A 207 -7.85 -15.35 -15.03
CA SER A 207 -7.66 -16.37 -16.07
C SER A 207 -6.97 -15.78 -17.30
N TYR A 208 -7.35 -14.57 -17.71
CA TYR A 208 -6.73 -13.85 -18.80
C TYR A 208 -5.25 -13.54 -18.51
N ARG A 209 -4.94 -13.02 -17.33
CA ARG A 209 -3.58 -12.75 -16.87
C ARG A 209 -2.74 -14.03 -16.84
N HIS A 210 -3.31 -15.14 -16.41
CA HIS A 210 -2.64 -16.42 -16.37
C HIS A 210 -2.31 -16.97 -17.77
N LYS A 211 -3.21 -16.79 -18.74
CA LYS A 211 -2.95 -17.16 -20.16
C LYS A 211 -1.77 -16.38 -20.75
N LEU A 212 -1.57 -15.14 -20.32
CA LEU A 212 -0.42 -14.32 -20.71
C LEU A 212 0.83 -14.58 -19.86
N ALA A 213 0.83 -15.59 -19.00
CA ALA A 213 1.93 -15.94 -18.08
C ALA A 213 2.36 -14.79 -17.15
N VAL A 214 1.50 -13.79 -16.92
CA VAL A 214 1.76 -12.69 -15.98
C VAL A 214 1.46 -13.16 -14.56
N ARG A 215 2.51 -13.35 -13.77
CA ARG A 215 2.48 -13.86 -12.39
C ARG A 215 3.18 -12.86 -11.47
N PRO A 216 2.76 -12.78 -10.19
CA PRO A 216 3.55 -12.06 -9.19
C PRO A 216 4.83 -12.82 -8.87
N VAL A 217 5.78 -12.08 -8.35
CA VAL A 217 7.01 -12.56 -7.73
C VAL A 217 7.01 -12.17 -6.26
N PHE A 218 7.93 -12.73 -5.46
CA PHE A 218 8.07 -12.43 -4.05
C PHE A 218 9.44 -11.82 -3.79
N LYS A 219 9.44 -10.67 -3.13
CA LYS A 219 10.63 -9.91 -2.76
C LYS A 219 10.81 -9.95 -1.25
N ARG A 220 12.06 -9.95 -0.78
CA ARG A 220 12.37 -9.90 0.66
C ARG A 220 12.21 -8.50 1.22
N ILE A 221 11.79 -8.43 2.48
CA ILE A 221 11.79 -7.19 3.25
C ILE A 221 13.15 -7.09 3.92
N ASP A 222 14.05 -6.34 3.31
CA ASP A 222 15.36 -6.01 3.86
C ASP A 222 15.66 -4.52 3.70
N THR A 223 16.61 -4.00 4.46
CA THR A 223 17.03 -2.60 4.40
C THR A 223 18.46 -2.46 3.88
N CYS A 224 18.90 -3.42 3.09
CA CYS A 224 20.21 -3.40 2.44
C CYS A 224 20.12 -3.58 0.92
N ALA A 225 18.91 -3.51 0.32
CA ALA A 225 18.67 -3.61 -1.13
C ALA A 225 19.44 -4.78 -1.79
N ALA A 226 19.44 -5.94 -1.13
CA ALA A 226 20.17 -7.16 -1.51
C ALA A 226 21.71 -7.02 -1.56
N GLU A 227 22.29 -5.94 -1.02
CA GLU A 227 23.74 -5.79 -0.90
C GLU A 227 24.36 -6.86 0.01
N PHE A 228 23.60 -7.28 1.03
CA PHE A 228 23.97 -8.38 1.93
C PHE A 228 22.89 -9.48 1.87
N ALA A 229 23.31 -10.72 2.15
CA ALA A 229 22.35 -11.82 2.33
C ALA A 229 21.52 -11.56 3.61
N SER A 230 20.20 -11.40 3.45
CA SER A 230 19.30 -11.18 4.57
C SER A 230 18.61 -12.49 4.98
N PRO A 231 18.68 -12.90 6.27
CA PRO A 231 17.99 -14.06 6.78
C PRO A 231 16.50 -13.81 7.08
N THR A 232 15.97 -12.63 6.76
CA THR A 232 14.57 -12.29 7.04
C THR A 232 13.61 -13.31 6.43
N ALA A 233 12.59 -13.70 7.19
CA ALA A 233 11.50 -14.56 6.74
C ALA A 233 10.36 -13.77 6.08
N TYR A 234 10.35 -12.44 6.19
CA TYR A 234 9.27 -11.59 5.66
C TYR A 234 9.46 -11.31 4.18
N MET A 235 8.37 -11.47 3.43
CA MET A 235 8.32 -11.21 2.00
C MET A 235 7.06 -10.42 1.63
N TYR A 236 7.10 -9.74 0.50
CA TYR A 236 5.93 -9.11 -0.11
C TYR A 236 5.82 -9.55 -1.58
N SER A 237 4.61 -9.61 -2.11
CA SER A 237 4.39 -9.91 -3.53
C SER A 237 4.40 -8.65 -4.37
N SER A 238 4.96 -8.73 -5.58
CA SER A 238 4.97 -7.65 -6.57
C SER A 238 4.96 -8.22 -7.98
N TYR A 239 4.88 -7.37 -9.00
CA TYR A 239 5.03 -7.76 -10.41
C TYR A 239 6.36 -7.26 -10.97
N ASP A 240 7.43 -7.61 -10.28
CA ASP A 240 8.80 -7.28 -10.65
C ASP A 240 9.42 -8.35 -11.60
N ALA A 241 10.66 -8.12 -12.03
CA ALA A 241 11.39 -9.03 -12.91
C ALA A 241 11.90 -10.27 -12.18
N GLU A 242 12.36 -10.11 -10.93
CA GLU A 242 13.09 -11.12 -10.16
C GLU A 242 12.28 -11.65 -8.98
N ASP A 243 12.32 -12.96 -8.78
CA ASP A 243 11.74 -13.68 -7.63
C ASP A 243 12.82 -14.06 -6.62
N GLU A 244 12.67 -13.62 -5.38
CA GLU A 244 13.58 -13.92 -4.28
C GLU A 244 13.07 -15.05 -3.36
N ALA A 245 11.97 -15.71 -3.70
CA ALA A 245 11.36 -16.75 -2.86
C ALA A 245 12.26 -17.97 -2.67
N ARG A 246 13.07 -18.34 -3.68
CA ARG A 246 13.99 -19.51 -3.65
C ARG A 246 13.31 -20.76 -3.11
N PRO A 247 12.25 -21.28 -3.76
CA PRO A 247 11.51 -22.44 -3.28
C PRO A 247 12.43 -23.66 -3.15
N SER A 248 12.20 -24.47 -2.12
CA SER A 248 12.93 -25.73 -1.88
C SER A 248 12.03 -26.94 -2.19
N ASP A 249 12.62 -28.15 -2.28
CA ASP A 249 11.89 -29.41 -2.47
C ASP A 249 11.39 -30.01 -1.15
N ARG A 250 11.57 -29.33 -0.02
CA ARG A 250 11.05 -29.76 1.27
C ARG A 250 9.53 -29.84 1.27
N GLN A 251 8.98 -30.73 2.08
CA GLN A 251 7.56 -30.71 2.41
C GLN A 251 7.17 -29.33 2.97
N LYS A 252 6.05 -28.79 2.46
CA LYS A 252 5.59 -27.44 2.81
C LYS A 252 4.22 -27.51 3.47
N ILE A 253 4.07 -26.75 4.54
CA ILE A 253 2.79 -26.53 5.23
C ILE A 253 2.48 -25.04 5.12
N ILE A 254 1.24 -24.71 4.75
CA ILE A 254 0.76 -23.35 4.67
C ILE A 254 -0.15 -23.07 5.85
N ILE A 255 0.17 -22.05 6.65
CA ILE A 255 -0.65 -21.55 7.74
C ILE A 255 -1.28 -20.24 7.30
N LEU A 256 -2.61 -20.23 7.19
CA LEU A 256 -3.36 -19.02 6.82
C LEU A 256 -3.71 -18.25 8.09
N GLY A 257 -3.11 -17.07 8.24
CA GLY A 257 -3.35 -16.15 9.34
C GLY A 257 -3.74 -14.77 8.85
N GLY A 258 -4.08 -13.87 9.78
CA GLY A 258 -4.40 -12.47 9.48
C GLY A 258 -3.19 -11.61 9.11
N GLY A 259 -1.97 -12.14 9.33
CA GLY A 259 -0.73 -11.39 9.19
C GLY A 259 -0.54 -10.36 10.33
N PRO A 260 0.65 -9.75 10.37
CA PRO A 260 1.04 -8.89 11.50
C PRO A 260 0.34 -7.52 11.53
N ASN A 261 -0.34 -7.12 10.47
CA ASN A 261 -0.89 -5.77 10.31
C ASN A 261 -2.40 -5.75 10.03
N ARG A 262 -3.10 -6.84 10.33
CA ARG A 262 -4.55 -6.87 10.14
C ARG A 262 -5.24 -5.93 11.12
N ILE A 263 -6.14 -5.09 10.59
CA ILE A 263 -6.91 -4.15 11.39
C ILE A 263 -7.80 -4.90 12.40
N GLY A 264 -7.80 -4.42 13.66
CA GLY A 264 -8.60 -4.99 14.73
C GLY A 264 -8.03 -6.26 15.36
N GLN A 265 -6.83 -6.70 14.96
CA GLN A 265 -6.10 -7.81 15.59
C GLN A 265 -4.76 -7.34 16.15
N GLY A 266 -4.41 -7.82 17.33
CA GLY A 266 -3.11 -7.57 17.94
C GLY A 266 -2.04 -8.53 17.39
N ILE A 267 -0.78 -8.26 17.75
CA ILE A 267 0.36 -9.05 17.30
C ILE A 267 0.32 -10.51 17.80
N GLU A 268 -0.44 -10.79 18.85
CA GLU A 268 -0.62 -12.12 19.43
C GLU A 268 -1.18 -13.13 18.43
N PHE A 269 -1.99 -12.68 17.47
CA PHE A 269 -2.51 -13.56 16.41
C PHE A 269 -1.42 -13.96 15.40
N ASP A 270 -0.54 -13.02 15.05
CA ASP A 270 0.62 -13.32 14.21
C ASP A 270 1.63 -14.21 14.94
N TYR A 271 1.86 -13.96 16.23
CA TYR A 271 2.72 -14.77 17.07
C TYR A 271 2.28 -16.24 17.09
N CYS A 272 0.98 -16.51 17.26
CA CYS A 272 0.44 -17.87 17.21
C CYS A 272 0.70 -18.54 15.83
N CYS A 273 0.52 -17.82 14.73
CA CYS A 273 0.80 -18.35 13.39
C CYS A 273 2.29 -18.66 13.19
N CYS A 274 3.18 -17.84 13.74
CA CYS A 274 4.62 -18.06 13.67
C CYS A 274 5.07 -19.27 14.51
N HIS A 275 4.40 -19.55 15.63
CA HIS A 275 4.71 -20.70 16.47
C HIS A 275 4.12 -22.01 15.94
N ALA A 276 2.97 -21.99 15.29
CA ALA A 276 2.36 -23.15 14.66
C ALA A 276 3.18 -23.67 13.46
#